data_da7be2305b9ccdaf01cae0992349e1e8
#
_entry.id   da7be2305b9ccdaf01cae0992349e1e8
#
_cell.length_a   1.000
_cell.length_b   1.000
_cell.length_c   1.000
_cell.angle_alpha   90.00
_cell.angle_beta   90.00
_cell.angle_gamma   90.00
#
_symmetry.space_group_name_H-M   'P 1'
#
loop_
_entity.id
_entity.type
_entity.pdbx_description
1 polymer ?
#
loop_
_entity_poly.entity_id
_entity_poly.type
_entity_poly.pdbx_seq_one_letter_code
_entity_poly.pdbx_strand_id
1 'polypeptide(L)'
;MSARIIYLDQNKWIELARTVNGKTTQELIQVLEILRESKRLGLNVFPLSLGHFIETNKRRDLESRSRLGTLMWELCDNLTLAAPTAIQRRELDRAISITLNRRLNERPFSLLGQGLAHASDNIDARIHLDPNRLLPDDLRASLEKQADRLLTESVLTGVSPWGEPSKPDMSGPAKKFSDGLLQTRARLLTADPDLQKRAGCAQVLVDMLDDIHRALEFHGIPEAEFFGIGAERLTNFVDAMPSIRLDMHLRQQWVRNKQLKTRASDLNDFGYVGTAAAYCDVVVTENQLADLLNRDKKKKATVISNLLDLLGV
;
A
#
# COMPACT_ATOMS: atom_id res chain seq x y z
N MET A 1 -10.31 19.67 12.14
CA MET A 1 -10.63 18.36 11.50
C MET A 1 -9.34 17.82 10.92
N SER A 2 -9.08 16.51 10.98
CA SER A 2 -7.94 15.92 10.27
C SER A 2 -8.21 15.91 8.77
N ALA A 3 -7.16 16.13 7.94
CA ALA A 3 -7.27 16.02 6.50
C ALA A 3 -7.70 14.61 6.10
N ARG A 4 -8.54 14.50 5.08
CA ARG A 4 -9.01 13.23 4.54
C ARG A 4 -7.95 12.59 3.66
N ILE A 5 -7.69 11.32 3.82
CA ILE A 5 -6.67 10.57 3.07
C ILE A 5 -7.32 9.97 1.83
N ILE A 6 -6.91 10.46 0.65
CA ILE A 6 -7.39 9.97 -0.65
C ILE A 6 -6.23 9.24 -1.34
N TYR A 7 -6.39 7.93 -1.57
CA TYR A 7 -5.46 7.13 -2.33
C TYR A 7 -5.93 6.99 -3.78
N LEU A 8 -5.10 7.43 -4.70
CA LEU A 8 -5.33 7.28 -6.14
C LEU A 8 -4.45 6.14 -6.65
N ASP A 9 -5.03 5.12 -7.24
CA ASP A 9 -4.30 4.05 -7.91
C ASP A 9 -3.48 4.60 -9.10
N GLN A 10 -2.42 3.89 -9.50
CA GLN A 10 -1.51 4.31 -10.58
C GLN A 10 -2.25 4.69 -11.86
N ASN A 11 -3.27 3.93 -12.24
CA ASN A 11 -4.08 4.22 -13.42
C ASN A 11 -4.83 5.56 -13.31
N LYS A 12 -5.21 5.96 -12.10
CA LYS A 12 -5.89 7.24 -11.84
C LYS A 12 -4.93 8.42 -11.90
N TRP A 13 -3.69 8.24 -11.42
CA TRP A 13 -2.63 9.21 -11.62
C TRP A 13 -2.32 9.42 -13.10
N ILE A 14 -2.27 8.34 -13.88
CA ILE A 14 -2.06 8.43 -15.34
C ILE A 14 -3.22 9.14 -16.03
N GLU A 15 -4.46 8.87 -15.60
CA GLU A 15 -5.66 9.53 -16.11
C GLU A 15 -5.61 11.04 -15.84
N LEU A 16 -5.28 11.46 -14.62
CA LEU A 16 -5.07 12.86 -14.25
C LEU A 16 -3.90 13.50 -15.00
N ALA A 17 -2.78 12.81 -15.20
CA ALA A 17 -1.64 13.36 -15.92
C ALA A 17 -1.95 13.67 -17.41
N ARG A 18 -2.95 13.01 -18.00
CA ARG A 18 -3.41 13.33 -19.37
C ARG A 18 -4.12 14.68 -19.44
N THR A 19 -4.69 15.16 -18.31
CA THR A 19 -5.35 16.48 -18.28
C THR A 19 -4.34 17.61 -18.52
N VAL A 20 -3.14 17.50 -17.95
CA VAL A 20 -2.07 18.48 -18.09
C VAL A 20 -1.59 18.60 -19.56
N ASN A 21 -1.83 17.57 -20.36
CA ASN A 21 -1.41 17.52 -21.78
C ASN A 21 -2.52 17.92 -22.78
N GLY A 22 -3.65 18.45 -22.31
CA GLY A 22 -4.77 18.84 -23.17
C GLY A 22 -5.48 17.67 -23.88
N LYS A 23 -5.22 16.42 -23.47
CA LYS A 23 -5.80 15.19 -24.04
C LYS A 23 -6.89 14.62 -23.13
N THR A 24 -7.87 15.47 -22.73
CA THR A 24 -8.85 15.07 -21.72
C THR A 24 -10.16 15.86 -21.85
N THR A 25 -11.15 15.47 -21.06
CA THR A 25 -12.43 16.16 -20.96
C THR A 25 -12.37 17.33 -19.98
N GLN A 26 -13.26 18.30 -20.14
CA GLN A 26 -13.34 19.47 -19.26
C GLN A 26 -13.62 19.07 -17.80
N GLU A 27 -14.40 18.02 -17.60
CA GLU A 27 -14.73 17.51 -16.26
C GLU A 27 -13.49 17.02 -15.52
N LEU A 28 -12.57 16.30 -16.18
CA LEU A 28 -11.32 15.84 -15.55
C LEU A 28 -10.37 17.00 -15.21
N ILE A 29 -10.39 18.09 -16.00
CA ILE A 29 -9.66 19.31 -15.65
C ILE A 29 -10.23 19.90 -14.37
N GLN A 30 -11.55 19.99 -14.23
CA GLN A 30 -12.21 20.45 -13.00
C GLN A 30 -11.87 19.58 -11.79
N VAL A 31 -11.85 18.24 -11.96
CA VAL A 31 -11.40 17.34 -10.89
C VAL A 31 -10.01 17.71 -10.43
N LEU A 32 -9.05 17.85 -11.34
CA LEU A 32 -7.66 18.18 -10.97
C LEU A 32 -7.58 19.52 -10.23
N GLU A 33 -8.31 20.53 -10.67
CA GLU A 33 -8.35 21.84 -9.98
C GLU A 33 -8.92 21.72 -8.56
N ILE A 34 -9.97 20.92 -8.36
CA ILE A 34 -10.57 20.66 -7.04
C ILE A 34 -9.58 19.89 -6.15
N LEU A 35 -8.85 18.90 -6.68
CA LEU A 35 -7.84 18.19 -5.91
C LEU A 35 -6.72 19.13 -5.45
N ARG A 36 -6.23 20.01 -6.32
CA ARG A 36 -5.24 21.04 -6.02
C ARG A 36 -5.73 21.98 -4.90
N GLU A 37 -6.94 22.48 -5.06
CA GLU A 37 -7.52 23.41 -4.10
C GLU A 37 -7.79 22.74 -2.75
N SER A 38 -8.33 21.52 -2.73
CA SER A 38 -8.58 20.76 -1.50
C SER A 38 -7.28 20.46 -0.74
N LYS A 39 -6.17 20.16 -1.47
CA LYS A 39 -4.85 20.04 -0.88
C LYS A 39 -4.39 21.37 -0.29
N ARG A 40 -4.49 22.47 -1.06
CA ARG A 40 -4.08 23.81 -0.61
C ARG A 40 -4.79 24.24 0.67
N LEU A 41 -6.06 23.88 0.80
CA LEU A 41 -6.89 24.13 1.97
C LEU A 41 -6.63 23.15 3.14
N GLY A 42 -5.78 22.14 2.95
CA GLY A 42 -5.52 21.10 3.95
C GLY A 42 -6.72 20.19 4.24
N LEU A 43 -7.69 20.12 3.32
CA LEU A 43 -8.88 19.27 3.44
C LEU A 43 -8.58 17.82 3.06
N ASN A 44 -7.75 17.63 2.03
CA ASN A 44 -7.37 16.32 1.52
C ASN A 44 -5.85 16.19 1.41
N VAL A 45 -5.36 14.95 1.59
CA VAL A 45 -3.97 14.56 1.34
C VAL A 45 -3.95 13.34 0.41
N PHE A 46 -2.91 13.28 -0.45
CA PHE A 46 -2.79 12.29 -1.52
C PHE A 46 -1.46 11.52 -1.36
N PRO A 47 -1.37 10.56 -0.43
CA PRO A 47 -0.12 9.85 -0.19
C PRO A 47 0.22 8.90 -1.34
N LEU A 48 1.51 8.74 -1.62
CA LEU A 48 2.02 7.73 -2.53
C LEU A 48 2.45 6.47 -1.77
N SER A 49 2.20 5.31 -2.33
CA SER A 49 2.77 4.04 -1.86
C SER A 49 4.03 3.67 -2.63
N LEU A 50 4.83 2.72 -2.14
CA LEU A 50 5.97 2.17 -2.88
C LEU A 50 5.57 1.67 -4.27
N GLY A 51 4.35 1.14 -4.44
CA GLY A 51 3.83 0.72 -5.74
C GLY A 51 3.87 1.81 -6.79
N HIS A 52 3.54 3.04 -6.42
CA HIS A 52 3.60 4.19 -7.34
C HIS A 52 5.03 4.47 -7.84
N PHE A 53 6.03 4.39 -6.95
CA PHE A 53 7.43 4.56 -7.33
C PHE A 53 7.89 3.46 -8.28
N ILE A 54 7.57 2.20 -7.96
CA ILE A 54 7.91 1.03 -8.79
C ILE A 54 7.29 1.15 -10.17
N GLU A 55 6.00 1.46 -10.27
CA GLU A 55 5.28 1.50 -11.54
C GLU A 55 5.66 2.71 -12.39
N THR A 56 5.86 3.87 -11.77
CA THR A 56 6.33 5.06 -12.48
C THR A 56 7.75 4.83 -13.01
N ASN A 57 8.61 4.14 -12.24
CA ASN A 57 9.98 3.81 -12.67
C ASN A 57 10.04 2.80 -13.82
N LYS A 58 9.02 1.98 -14.04
CA LYS A 58 8.93 1.07 -15.20
C LYS A 58 8.72 1.79 -16.52
N ARG A 59 8.30 3.06 -16.52
CA ARG A 59 8.06 3.82 -17.75
C ARG A 59 9.36 4.12 -18.47
N ARG A 60 9.44 3.71 -19.75
CA ARG A 60 10.63 3.89 -20.61
C ARG A 60 10.72 5.30 -21.18
N ASP A 61 9.57 5.93 -21.46
CA ASP A 61 9.52 7.30 -21.96
C ASP A 61 9.72 8.28 -20.80
N LEU A 62 10.90 8.89 -20.77
CA LEU A 62 11.32 9.82 -19.72
C LEU A 62 10.44 11.07 -19.64
N GLU A 63 9.97 11.59 -20.79
CA GLU A 63 9.09 12.75 -20.78
C GLU A 63 7.73 12.43 -20.16
N SER A 64 7.13 11.28 -20.54
CA SER A 64 5.88 10.79 -19.95
C SER A 64 6.04 10.48 -18.46
N ARG A 65 7.19 9.92 -18.05
CA ARG A 65 7.53 9.66 -16.65
C ARG A 65 7.65 10.95 -15.87
N SER A 66 8.41 11.91 -16.38
CA SER A 66 8.63 13.21 -15.74
C SER A 66 7.30 13.95 -15.52
N ARG A 67 6.46 14.04 -16.56
CA ARG A 67 5.14 14.69 -16.46
C ARG A 67 4.24 14.03 -15.40
N LEU A 68 4.16 12.70 -15.41
CA LEU A 68 3.39 11.96 -14.41
C LEU A 68 3.95 12.18 -13.01
N GLY A 69 5.27 12.03 -12.86
CA GLY A 69 5.97 12.20 -11.59
C GLY A 69 5.82 13.62 -11.01
N THR A 70 5.89 14.64 -11.88
CA THR A 70 5.70 16.04 -11.47
C THR A 70 4.28 16.28 -10.94
N LEU A 71 3.23 15.75 -11.59
CA LEU A 71 1.87 15.87 -11.09
C LEU A 71 1.69 15.12 -9.76
N MET A 72 2.21 13.90 -9.68
CA MET A 72 2.16 13.12 -8.43
C MET A 72 2.87 13.87 -7.30
N TRP A 73 4.06 14.42 -7.58
CA TRP A 73 4.83 15.22 -6.63
C TRP A 73 4.09 16.48 -6.17
N GLU A 74 3.51 17.21 -7.12
CA GLU A 74 2.70 18.39 -6.83
C GLU A 74 1.58 18.09 -5.81
N LEU A 75 0.87 16.98 -5.98
CA LEU A 75 -0.27 16.63 -5.13
C LEU A 75 0.15 15.93 -3.82
N CYS A 76 1.15 15.05 -3.85
CA CYS A 76 1.56 14.32 -2.64
C CYS A 76 2.42 15.13 -1.68
N ASP A 77 3.21 16.09 -2.17
CA ASP A 77 4.16 16.89 -1.39
C ASP A 77 5.06 16.06 -0.47
N ASN A 78 5.72 15.05 -1.04
CA ASN A 78 6.54 14.06 -0.33
C ASN A 78 5.80 13.13 0.65
N LEU A 79 4.47 13.25 0.74
CA LEU A 79 3.68 12.41 1.64
C LEU A 79 3.55 10.99 1.10
N THR A 80 3.80 10.02 1.95
CA THR A 80 3.73 8.60 1.60
C THR A 80 2.90 7.80 2.59
N LEU A 81 2.28 6.74 2.09
CA LEU A 81 1.66 5.70 2.90
C LEU A 81 2.74 4.72 3.35
N ALA A 82 2.68 4.28 4.59
CA ALA A 82 3.61 3.30 5.13
C ALA A 82 3.65 2.04 4.26
N ALA A 83 4.82 1.42 4.19
CA ALA A 83 4.99 0.15 3.48
C ALA A 83 4.01 -0.91 4.01
N PRO A 84 3.48 -1.79 3.15
CA PRO A 84 2.63 -2.89 3.59
C PRO A 84 3.24 -3.74 4.72
N THR A 85 4.56 -3.98 4.68
CA THR A 85 5.31 -4.70 5.72
C THR A 85 5.27 -4.00 7.08
N ALA A 86 5.40 -2.68 7.13
CA ALA A 86 5.30 -1.89 8.36
C ALA A 86 3.87 -1.92 8.93
N ILE A 87 2.88 -1.81 8.05
CA ILE A 87 1.45 -1.91 8.42
C ILE A 87 1.14 -3.30 8.96
N GLN A 88 1.58 -4.36 8.27
CA GLN A 88 1.38 -5.74 8.70
C GLN A 88 2.02 -6.02 10.08
N ARG A 89 3.23 -5.53 10.32
CA ARG A 89 3.85 -5.63 11.67
C ARG A 89 3.00 -4.97 12.74
N ARG A 90 2.48 -3.77 12.46
CA ARG A 90 1.60 -3.06 13.38
C ARG A 90 0.28 -3.81 13.62
N GLU A 91 -0.33 -4.35 12.57
CA GLU A 91 -1.53 -5.16 12.65
C GLU A 91 -1.28 -6.43 13.44
N LEU A 92 -0.14 -7.08 13.23
CA LEU A 92 0.28 -8.30 13.90
C LEU A 92 0.43 -8.08 15.41
N ASP A 93 1.16 -7.05 15.84
CA ASP A 93 1.32 -6.70 17.26
C ASP A 93 -0.06 -6.46 17.91
N ARG A 94 -0.94 -5.72 17.24
CA ARG A 94 -2.30 -5.46 17.71
C ARG A 94 -3.16 -6.72 17.77
N ALA A 95 -3.09 -7.56 16.73
CA ALA A 95 -3.85 -8.80 16.67
C ALA A 95 -3.41 -9.79 17.77
N ILE A 96 -2.11 -9.91 18.04
CA ILE A 96 -1.58 -10.70 19.18
C ILE A 96 -2.13 -10.15 20.51
N SER A 97 -2.05 -8.81 20.70
CA SER A 97 -2.56 -8.14 21.90
C SER A 97 -4.04 -8.46 22.15
N ILE A 98 -4.87 -8.34 21.13
CA ILE A 98 -6.31 -8.63 21.20
C ILE A 98 -6.55 -10.13 21.49
N THR A 99 -5.88 -11.01 20.76
CA THR A 99 -6.10 -12.46 20.84
C THR A 99 -5.71 -13.05 22.18
N LEU A 100 -4.61 -12.56 22.78
CA LEU A 100 -4.14 -12.99 24.08
C LEU A 100 -4.73 -12.17 25.23
N ASN A 101 -5.54 -11.15 24.93
CA ASN A 101 -6.06 -10.18 25.89
C ASN A 101 -4.94 -9.58 26.77
N ARG A 102 -3.83 -9.19 26.12
CA ARG A 102 -2.64 -8.61 26.76
C ARG A 102 -2.35 -7.23 26.18
N ARG A 103 -1.96 -6.28 27.03
CA ARG A 103 -1.38 -5.01 26.58
C ARG A 103 0.09 -5.25 26.21
N LEU A 104 0.40 -5.12 24.94
CA LEU A 104 1.76 -5.20 24.42
C LEU A 104 2.38 -3.81 24.24
N ASN A 105 3.70 -3.73 24.29
CA ASN A 105 4.42 -2.51 23.94
C ASN A 105 4.31 -2.28 22.42
N GLU A 106 3.69 -1.18 22.05
CA GLU A 106 3.50 -0.85 20.64
C GLU A 106 4.81 -0.33 20.04
N ARG A 107 5.18 -0.87 18.88
CA ARG A 107 6.29 -0.32 18.09
C ARG A 107 5.90 1.06 17.54
N PRO A 108 6.85 2.02 17.46
CA PRO A 108 6.58 3.28 16.78
C PRO A 108 6.07 3.04 15.36
N PHE A 109 4.93 3.65 15.06
CA PHE A 109 4.30 3.51 13.73
C PHE A 109 3.60 4.79 13.33
N SER A 110 3.76 5.19 12.07
CA SER A 110 2.96 6.22 11.43
C SER A 110 2.42 5.71 10.10
N LEU A 111 1.11 5.83 9.92
CA LEU A 111 0.46 5.45 8.64
C LEU A 111 0.91 6.35 7.50
N LEU A 112 1.06 7.64 7.77
CA LEU A 112 1.53 8.65 6.83
C LEU A 112 2.92 9.13 7.28
N GLY A 113 3.82 9.24 6.34
CA GLY A 113 5.17 9.74 6.58
C GLY A 113 5.72 10.44 5.34
N GLN A 114 7.01 10.64 5.28
CA GLN A 114 7.65 11.36 4.19
C GLN A 114 8.72 10.50 3.51
N GLY A 115 8.78 10.61 2.19
CA GLY A 115 9.85 10.09 1.38
C GLY A 115 9.79 8.60 1.06
N LEU A 116 10.70 8.19 0.21
CA LEU A 116 10.81 6.82 -0.28
C LEU A 116 11.16 5.82 0.84
N ALA A 117 11.97 6.24 1.81
CA ALA A 117 12.35 5.41 2.95
C ALA A 117 11.14 4.97 3.79
N HIS A 118 10.17 5.88 4.02
CA HIS A 118 8.92 5.55 4.71
C HIS A 118 8.04 4.62 3.86
N ALA A 119 7.93 4.90 2.55
CA ALA A 119 7.12 4.07 1.65
C ALA A 119 7.68 2.65 1.45
N SER A 120 9.00 2.46 1.61
CA SER A 120 9.69 1.18 1.44
C SER A 120 9.97 0.44 2.73
N ASP A 121 9.72 1.04 3.90
CA ASP A 121 10.12 0.52 5.21
C ASP A 121 11.64 0.25 5.30
N ASN A 122 12.40 1.03 4.58
CA ASN A 122 13.85 0.90 4.51
C ASN A 122 14.52 2.20 4.98
N ILE A 123 14.99 2.19 6.23
CA ILE A 123 15.69 3.34 6.80
C ILE A 123 17.02 3.63 6.09
N ASP A 124 17.65 2.60 5.52
CA ASP A 124 18.91 2.74 4.78
C ASP A 124 18.71 3.43 3.41
N ALA A 125 17.44 3.55 2.97
CA ALA A 125 17.12 4.35 1.78
C ALA A 125 17.16 5.87 2.05
N ARG A 126 17.36 6.29 3.31
CA ARG A 126 17.59 7.72 3.64
C ARG A 126 19.01 8.13 3.30
N ILE A 127 19.14 9.37 2.89
CA ILE A 127 20.46 9.98 2.72
C ILE A 127 20.98 10.40 4.09
N HIS A 128 22.11 9.82 4.48
CA HIS A 128 22.83 10.20 5.67
C HIS A 128 24.11 10.97 5.29
N LEU A 129 24.32 12.12 5.90
CA LEU A 129 25.57 12.86 5.75
C LEU A 129 26.68 12.19 6.57
N ASP A 130 27.91 12.25 6.06
CA ASP A 130 29.08 11.73 6.77
C ASP A 130 29.08 12.20 8.23
N PRO A 131 29.03 11.28 9.20
CA PRO A 131 29.03 11.64 10.63
C PRO A 131 30.27 12.41 11.07
N ASN A 132 31.40 12.28 10.35
CA ASN A 132 32.63 12.97 10.64
C ASN A 132 32.65 14.45 10.19
N ARG A 133 31.66 14.89 9.40
CA ARG A 133 31.51 16.32 9.10
C ARG A 133 30.98 17.04 10.33
N LEU A 134 31.74 18.03 10.77
CA LEU A 134 31.38 18.93 11.88
C LEU A 134 30.23 19.87 11.41
N LEU A 135 29.01 19.42 11.57
CA LEU A 135 27.79 20.19 11.31
C LEU A 135 26.95 20.20 12.59
N PRO A 136 26.33 21.32 12.94
CA PRO A 136 25.30 21.36 13.99
C PRO A 136 24.19 20.34 13.68
N ASP A 137 23.65 19.67 14.71
CA ASP A 137 22.68 18.58 14.54
C ASP A 137 21.40 19.01 13.83
N ASP A 138 20.91 20.22 14.11
CA ASP A 138 19.75 20.83 13.46
C ASP A 138 19.97 21.06 11.96
N LEU A 139 21.16 21.56 11.61
CA LEU A 139 21.56 21.76 10.22
C LEU A 139 21.74 20.43 9.50
N ARG A 140 22.37 19.43 10.15
CA ARG A 140 22.50 18.07 9.63
C ARG A 140 21.13 17.48 9.31
N ALA A 141 20.21 17.47 10.28
CA ALA A 141 18.86 16.94 10.11
C ALA A 141 18.08 17.67 9.00
N SER A 142 18.25 18.98 8.88
CA SER A 142 17.62 19.77 7.81
C SER A 142 18.16 19.39 6.43
N LEU A 143 19.48 19.23 6.28
CA LEU A 143 20.10 18.85 5.02
C LEU A 143 19.75 17.43 4.61
N GLU A 144 19.74 16.48 5.54
CA GLU A 144 19.32 15.09 5.30
C GLU A 144 17.86 15.03 4.86
N LYS A 145 16.98 15.80 5.51
CA LYS A 145 15.56 15.91 5.11
C LYS A 145 15.41 16.48 3.70
N GLN A 146 16.17 17.52 3.34
CA GLN A 146 16.14 18.09 1.99
C GLN A 146 16.68 17.10 0.94
N ALA A 147 17.77 16.42 1.25
CA ALA A 147 18.36 15.41 0.37
C ALA A 147 17.39 14.23 0.14
N ASP A 148 16.72 13.75 1.18
CA ASP A 148 15.70 12.70 1.11
C ASP A 148 14.50 13.13 0.24
N ARG A 149 14.08 14.38 0.38
CA ARG A 149 13.02 14.98 -0.45
C ARG A 149 13.43 15.02 -1.93
N LEU A 150 14.63 15.50 -2.24
CA LEU A 150 15.18 15.55 -3.61
C LEU A 150 15.34 14.15 -4.20
N LEU A 151 15.80 13.18 -3.41
CA LEU A 151 15.89 11.79 -3.85
C LEU A 151 14.51 11.23 -4.22
N THR A 152 13.52 11.43 -3.36
CA THR A 152 12.16 10.95 -3.58
C THR A 152 11.56 11.55 -4.85
N GLU A 153 11.71 12.86 -5.07
CA GLU A 153 11.26 13.56 -6.27
C GLU A 153 11.99 13.03 -7.53
N SER A 154 13.30 12.84 -7.45
CA SER A 154 14.11 12.36 -8.58
C SER A 154 13.75 10.94 -8.99
N VAL A 155 13.50 10.06 -8.03
CA VAL A 155 13.03 8.69 -8.32
C VAL A 155 11.67 8.72 -9.01
N LEU A 156 10.79 9.62 -8.62
CA LEU A 156 9.45 9.72 -9.19
C LEU A 156 9.46 10.31 -10.60
N THR A 157 10.18 11.42 -10.81
CA THR A 157 10.23 12.15 -12.09
C THR A 157 11.18 11.54 -13.11
N GLY A 158 12.12 10.71 -12.68
CA GLY A 158 13.19 10.17 -13.52
C GLY A 158 14.34 11.15 -13.78
N VAL A 159 14.31 12.33 -13.16
CA VAL A 159 15.38 13.33 -13.23
C VAL A 159 16.30 13.13 -12.03
N SER A 160 17.28 12.26 -12.17
CA SER A 160 18.21 11.95 -11.07
C SER A 160 19.61 12.48 -11.34
N PRO A 161 20.19 13.24 -10.42
CA PRO A 161 21.59 13.63 -10.51
C PRO A 161 22.55 12.46 -10.24
N TRP A 162 22.04 11.33 -9.73
CA TRP A 162 22.84 10.15 -9.39
C TRP A 162 22.70 8.98 -10.38
N GLY A 163 22.10 9.20 -11.55
CA GLY A 163 21.85 8.17 -12.56
C GLY A 163 20.49 7.47 -12.35
N GLU A 164 20.18 6.53 -13.27
CA GLU A 164 18.93 5.76 -13.14
C GLU A 164 19.03 4.74 -12.00
N PRO A 165 18.04 4.69 -11.08
CA PRO A 165 17.99 3.64 -10.07
C PRO A 165 17.79 2.28 -10.74
N SER A 166 18.40 1.24 -10.17
CA SER A 166 18.19 -0.13 -10.62
C SER A 166 16.71 -0.50 -10.55
N LYS A 167 16.19 -1.08 -11.63
CA LYS A 167 14.79 -1.53 -11.69
C LYS A 167 14.67 -2.86 -10.95
N PRO A 168 13.84 -2.97 -9.91
CA PRO A 168 13.63 -4.25 -9.25
C PRO A 168 12.97 -5.23 -10.22
N ASP A 169 13.53 -6.42 -10.36
CA ASP A 169 12.90 -7.49 -11.13
C ASP A 169 11.78 -8.14 -10.29
N MET A 170 10.55 -7.77 -10.60
CA MET A 170 9.35 -8.31 -9.97
C MET A 170 8.75 -9.52 -10.72
N SER A 171 9.40 -10.00 -11.79
CA SER A 171 8.87 -11.09 -12.61
C SER A 171 8.73 -12.40 -11.83
N GLY A 172 9.73 -12.75 -11.02
CA GLY A 172 9.72 -13.93 -10.17
C GLY A 172 8.61 -13.88 -9.10
N PRO A 173 8.56 -12.85 -8.25
CA PRO A 173 7.47 -12.68 -7.27
C PRO A 173 6.07 -12.66 -7.89
N ALA A 174 5.86 -11.93 -8.99
CA ALA A 174 4.58 -11.87 -9.67
C ALA A 174 4.15 -13.23 -10.23
N LYS A 175 5.09 -13.99 -10.81
CA LYS A 175 4.83 -15.35 -11.28
C LYS A 175 4.45 -16.28 -10.12
N LYS A 176 5.23 -16.27 -9.02
CA LYS A 176 4.94 -17.09 -7.83
C LYS A 176 3.55 -16.79 -7.27
N PHE A 177 3.19 -15.52 -7.19
CA PHE A 177 1.85 -15.08 -6.75
C PHE A 177 0.75 -15.61 -7.68
N SER A 178 0.91 -15.44 -9.00
CA SER A 178 -0.04 -15.94 -10.00
C SER A 178 -0.22 -17.45 -9.95
N ASP A 179 0.88 -18.20 -9.91
CA ASP A 179 0.88 -19.66 -9.82
C ASP A 179 0.19 -20.13 -8.52
N GLY A 180 0.46 -19.46 -7.38
CA GLY A 180 -0.18 -19.73 -6.11
C GLY A 180 -1.70 -19.54 -6.15
N LEU A 181 -2.18 -18.43 -6.76
CA LEU A 181 -3.62 -18.20 -6.96
C LEU A 181 -4.26 -19.28 -7.83
N LEU A 182 -3.61 -19.69 -8.94
CA LEU A 182 -4.12 -20.74 -9.82
C LEU A 182 -4.20 -22.09 -9.10
N GLN A 183 -3.18 -22.45 -8.31
CA GLN A 183 -3.20 -23.67 -7.50
C GLN A 183 -4.31 -23.65 -6.45
N THR A 184 -4.46 -22.51 -5.76
CA THR A 184 -5.53 -22.31 -4.77
C THR A 184 -6.91 -22.44 -5.41
N ARG A 185 -7.11 -21.85 -6.60
CA ARG A 185 -8.35 -22.00 -7.36
C ARG A 185 -8.62 -23.45 -7.72
N ALA A 186 -7.63 -24.17 -8.25
CA ALA A 186 -7.79 -25.57 -8.62
C ALA A 186 -8.23 -26.46 -7.45
N ARG A 187 -7.78 -26.15 -6.23
CA ARG A 187 -8.09 -26.92 -5.01
C ARG A 187 -9.42 -26.51 -4.36
N LEU A 188 -9.76 -25.22 -4.37
CA LEU A 188 -10.84 -24.68 -3.55
C LEU A 188 -12.07 -24.22 -4.33
N LEU A 189 -12.05 -24.21 -5.68
CA LEU A 189 -13.16 -23.67 -6.47
C LEU A 189 -14.51 -24.36 -6.18
N THR A 190 -14.49 -25.67 -5.92
CA THR A 190 -15.68 -26.48 -5.62
C THR A 190 -15.93 -26.69 -4.13
N ALA A 191 -15.05 -26.17 -3.28
CA ALA A 191 -15.19 -26.27 -1.83
C ALA A 191 -16.32 -25.35 -1.34
N ASP A 192 -16.95 -25.73 -0.21
CA ASP A 192 -17.93 -24.87 0.43
C ASP A 192 -17.27 -23.57 0.94
N PRO A 193 -18.05 -22.48 1.13
CA PRO A 193 -17.54 -21.18 1.53
C PRO A 193 -16.79 -21.19 2.88
N ASP A 194 -17.19 -22.02 3.85
CA ASP A 194 -16.56 -22.12 5.15
C ASP A 194 -15.20 -22.79 5.05
N LEU A 195 -15.10 -23.85 4.23
CA LEU A 195 -13.81 -24.48 3.94
C LEU A 195 -12.88 -23.53 3.20
N GLN A 196 -13.38 -22.76 2.23
CA GLN A 196 -12.59 -21.73 1.55
C GLN A 196 -12.07 -20.68 2.54
N LYS A 197 -12.91 -20.22 3.49
CA LYS A 197 -12.50 -19.25 4.52
C LYS A 197 -11.42 -19.85 5.43
N ARG A 198 -11.61 -21.03 5.97
CA ARG A 198 -10.65 -21.71 6.85
C ARG A 198 -9.31 -21.97 6.15
N ALA A 199 -9.37 -22.45 4.90
CA ALA A 199 -8.15 -22.66 4.10
C ALA A 199 -7.41 -21.33 3.83
N GLY A 200 -8.14 -20.24 3.56
CA GLY A 200 -7.56 -18.91 3.41
C GLY A 200 -6.87 -18.44 4.69
N CYS A 201 -7.50 -18.59 5.85
CA CYS A 201 -6.90 -18.27 7.15
C CYS A 201 -5.65 -19.12 7.43
N ALA A 202 -5.71 -20.42 7.16
CA ALA A 202 -4.56 -21.31 7.34
C ALA A 202 -3.40 -20.92 6.44
N GLN A 203 -3.67 -20.56 5.17
CA GLN A 203 -2.64 -20.09 4.26
C GLN A 203 -1.99 -18.78 4.74
N VAL A 204 -2.78 -17.81 5.20
CA VAL A 204 -2.27 -16.57 5.79
C VAL A 204 -1.36 -16.85 6.99
N LEU A 205 -1.75 -17.74 7.90
CA LEU A 205 -0.93 -18.11 9.04
C LEU A 205 0.40 -18.75 8.63
N VAL A 206 0.38 -19.61 7.61
CA VAL A 206 1.60 -20.21 7.05
C VAL A 206 2.49 -19.15 6.37
N ASP A 207 1.90 -18.27 5.57
CA ASP A 207 2.64 -17.22 4.86
C ASP A 207 3.27 -16.20 5.84
N MET A 208 2.66 -16.00 7.01
CA MET A 208 3.11 -15.06 8.05
C MET A 208 3.86 -15.72 9.20
N LEU A 209 4.15 -17.03 9.14
CA LEU A 209 4.70 -17.77 10.28
C LEU A 209 5.97 -17.15 10.85
N ASP A 210 6.91 -16.77 9.98
CA ASP A 210 8.17 -16.13 10.39
C ASP A 210 7.94 -14.76 11.02
N ASP A 211 6.96 -14.00 10.53
CA ASP A 211 6.60 -12.70 11.10
C ASP A 211 5.94 -12.86 12.47
N ILE A 212 5.09 -13.88 12.62
CA ILE A 212 4.45 -14.23 13.89
C ILE A 212 5.54 -14.62 14.91
N HIS A 213 6.49 -15.49 14.55
CA HIS A 213 7.58 -15.89 15.44
C HIS A 213 8.40 -14.67 15.89
N ARG A 214 8.81 -13.81 14.96
CA ARG A 214 9.53 -12.57 15.29
C ARG A 214 8.74 -11.62 16.21
N ALA A 215 7.42 -11.54 16.03
CA ALA A 215 6.58 -10.72 16.88
C ALA A 215 6.42 -11.31 18.28
N LEU A 216 6.22 -12.62 18.38
CA LEU A 216 6.13 -13.32 19.67
C LEU A 216 7.46 -13.19 20.45
N GLU A 217 8.60 -13.41 19.80
CA GLU A 217 9.93 -13.23 20.38
C GLU A 217 10.13 -11.78 20.88
N PHE A 218 9.81 -10.78 20.06
CA PHE A 218 9.92 -9.36 20.43
C PHE A 218 9.10 -9.02 21.68
N HIS A 219 7.94 -9.65 21.85
CA HIS A 219 7.06 -9.43 23.00
C HIS A 219 7.30 -10.41 24.16
N GLY A 220 8.25 -11.34 24.05
CA GLY A 220 8.56 -12.34 25.06
C GLY A 220 7.40 -13.31 25.31
N ILE A 221 6.63 -13.65 24.28
CA ILE A 221 5.46 -14.53 24.34
C ILE A 221 5.88 -15.93 23.87
N PRO A 222 5.70 -16.98 24.70
CA PRO A 222 5.97 -18.34 24.27
C PRO A 222 5.07 -18.77 23.09
N GLU A 223 5.64 -19.40 22.07
CA GLU A 223 4.90 -19.89 20.91
C GLU A 223 3.75 -20.84 21.30
N ALA A 224 4.01 -21.72 22.27
CA ALA A 224 3.00 -22.67 22.75
C ALA A 224 1.75 -21.96 23.33
N GLU A 225 1.93 -20.78 23.94
CA GLU A 225 0.82 -19.96 24.43
C GLU A 225 -0.02 -19.43 23.28
N PHE A 226 0.63 -18.94 22.21
CA PHE A 226 -0.08 -18.38 21.06
C PHE A 226 -0.73 -19.47 20.21
N PHE A 227 -0.01 -20.53 19.82
CA PHE A 227 -0.56 -21.59 18.99
C PHE A 227 -1.53 -22.53 19.72
N GLY A 228 -1.49 -22.53 21.05
CA GLY A 228 -2.43 -23.29 21.89
C GLY A 228 -3.84 -22.69 22.00
N ILE A 229 -4.11 -21.50 21.43
CA ILE A 229 -5.43 -20.81 21.57
C ILE A 229 -6.59 -21.48 20.81
N GLY A 230 -6.29 -22.35 19.86
CA GLY A 230 -7.28 -23.09 19.06
C GLY A 230 -7.71 -22.37 17.78
N ALA A 231 -8.32 -23.15 16.87
CA ALA A 231 -8.60 -22.73 15.50
C ALA A 231 -9.54 -21.51 15.38
N GLU A 232 -10.54 -21.42 16.24
CA GLU A 232 -11.49 -20.31 16.22
C GLU A 232 -10.80 -18.97 16.55
N ARG A 233 -9.97 -18.95 17.61
CA ARG A 233 -9.22 -17.74 17.97
C ARG A 233 -8.17 -17.37 16.93
N LEU A 234 -7.54 -18.35 16.28
CA LEU A 234 -6.63 -18.09 15.16
C LEU A 234 -7.36 -17.50 13.94
N THR A 235 -8.61 -17.90 13.70
CA THR A 235 -9.43 -17.24 12.65
C THR A 235 -9.72 -15.79 13.03
N ASN A 236 -10.10 -15.51 14.27
CA ASN A 236 -10.35 -14.16 14.76
C ASN A 236 -9.08 -13.30 14.75
N PHE A 237 -7.92 -13.90 15.01
CA PHE A 237 -6.62 -13.24 14.89
C PHE A 237 -6.36 -12.71 13.46
N VAL A 238 -6.62 -13.52 12.42
CA VAL A 238 -6.51 -13.07 11.03
C VAL A 238 -7.53 -11.95 10.72
N ASP A 239 -8.77 -12.10 11.19
CA ASP A 239 -9.82 -11.08 11.00
C ASP A 239 -9.49 -9.75 11.72
N ALA A 240 -8.63 -9.76 12.75
CA ALA A 240 -8.16 -8.56 13.46
C ALA A 240 -7.10 -7.75 12.71
N MET A 241 -6.59 -8.24 11.58
CA MET A 241 -5.62 -7.57 10.72
C MET A 241 -6.29 -7.03 9.45
N PRO A 242 -6.67 -5.74 9.39
CA PRO A 242 -7.50 -5.21 8.31
C PRO A 242 -6.92 -5.35 6.91
N SER A 243 -5.60 -5.10 6.71
CA SER A 243 -4.98 -5.24 5.38
C SER A 243 -4.89 -6.69 4.94
N ILE A 244 -4.53 -7.59 5.85
CA ILE A 244 -4.46 -9.03 5.60
C ILE A 244 -5.85 -9.61 5.30
N ARG A 245 -6.86 -9.19 6.06
CA ARG A 245 -8.24 -9.59 5.83
C ARG A 245 -8.73 -9.16 4.45
N LEU A 246 -8.40 -7.96 4.01
CA LEU A 246 -8.74 -7.47 2.66
C LEU A 246 -7.97 -8.21 1.56
N ASP A 247 -6.68 -8.48 1.73
CA ASP A 247 -5.92 -9.31 0.80
C ASP A 247 -6.54 -10.72 0.68
N MET A 248 -6.86 -11.36 1.80
CA MET A 248 -7.55 -12.65 1.82
C MET A 248 -8.91 -12.57 1.11
N HIS A 249 -9.70 -11.51 1.35
CA HIS A 249 -10.97 -11.28 0.68
C HIS A 249 -10.81 -11.19 -0.85
N LEU A 250 -9.86 -10.39 -1.33
CA LEU A 250 -9.57 -10.25 -2.76
C LEU A 250 -9.16 -11.59 -3.39
N ARG A 251 -8.28 -12.34 -2.74
CA ARG A 251 -7.87 -13.69 -3.19
C ARG A 251 -9.07 -14.65 -3.26
N GLN A 252 -9.95 -14.65 -2.27
CA GLN A 252 -11.16 -15.47 -2.25
C GLN A 252 -12.13 -15.09 -3.38
N GLN A 253 -12.38 -13.78 -3.61
CA GLN A 253 -13.19 -13.32 -4.74
C GLN A 253 -12.60 -13.77 -6.07
N TRP A 254 -11.27 -13.68 -6.19
CA TRP A 254 -10.57 -14.12 -7.38
C TRP A 254 -10.70 -15.64 -7.61
N VAL A 255 -10.55 -16.44 -6.55
CA VAL A 255 -10.72 -17.92 -6.62
C VAL A 255 -12.13 -18.28 -7.08
N ARG A 256 -13.16 -17.60 -6.58
CA ARG A 256 -14.58 -17.87 -6.91
C ARG A 256 -14.95 -17.45 -8.33
N ASN A 257 -14.33 -16.45 -8.89
CA ASN A 257 -14.68 -15.94 -10.22
C ASN A 257 -13.80 -16.54 -11.31
N LYS A 258 -14.32 -17.55 -12.02
CA LYS A 258 -13.61 -18.26 -13.10
C LYS A 258 -13.19 -17.36 -14.26
N GLN A 259 -13.86 -16.22 -14.47
CA GLN A 259 -13.56 -15.31 -15.57
C GLN A 259 -12.37 -14.40 -15.28
N LEU A 260 -11.97 -14.26 -14.01
CA LEU A 260 -10.81 -13.46 -13.63
C LEU A 260 -9.52 -14.19 -14.02
N LYS A 261 -8.70 -13.52 -14.84
CA LYS A 261 -7.36 -13.96 -15.21
C LYS A 261 -6.36 -13.25 -14.32
N THR A 262 -5.33 -13.96 -13.86
CA THR A 262 -4.20 -13.35 -13.16
C THR A 262 -3.37 -12.49 -14.10
N ARG A 263 -2.97 -11.31 -13.60
CA ARG A 263 -2.03 -10.39 -14.22
C ARG A 263 -0.83 -10.21 -13.30
N ALA A 264 0.31 -9.86 -13.86
CA ALA A 264 1.50 -9.56 -13.06
C ALA A 264 1.30 -8.35 -12.12
N SER A 265 0.39 -7.42 -12.47
CA SER A 265 0.00 -6.29 -11.63
C SER A 265 -0.79 -6.68 -10.39
N ASP A 266 -1.55 -7.79 -10.42
CA ASP A 266 -2.47 -8.17 -9.33
C ASP A 266 -1.76 -8.28 -7.98
N LEU A 267 -0.48 -8.66 -7.95
CA LEU A 267 0.33 -8.68 -6.74
C LEU A 267 0.42 -7.29 -6.10
N ASN A 268 0.72 -6.28 -6.91
CA ASN A 268 0.83 -4.89 -6.46
C ASN A 268 -0.55 -4.35 -6.08
N ASP A 269 -1.57 -4.61 -6.90
CA ASP A 269 -2.93 -4.13 -6.71
C ASP A 269 -3.52 -4.68 -5.40
N PHE A 270 -3.35 -5.97 -5.12
CA PHE A 270 -3.82 -6.58 -3.87
C PHE A 270 -3.06 -6.04 -2.65
N GLY A 271 -1.73 -5.89 -2.76
CA GLY A 271 -0.90 -5.39 -1.66
C GLY A 271 -1.15 -3.91 -1.36
N TYR A 272 -1.03 -3.04 -2.34
CA TYR A 272 -1.07 -1.58 -2.11
C TYR A 272 -2.49 -1.02 -2.06
N VAL A 273 -3.35 -1.39 -3.02
CA VAL A 273 -4.74 -0.88 -3.06
C VAL A 273 -5.57 -1.51 -1.94
N GLY A 274 -5.36 -2.81 -1.64
CA GLY A 274 -5.98 -3.48 -0.50
C GLY A 274 -5.60 -2.80 0.82
N THR A 275 -4.32 -2.50 1.02
CA THR A 275 -3.83 -1.75 2.20
C THR A 275 -4.44 -0.35 2.26
N ALA A 276 -4.48 0.38 1.15
CA ALA A 276 -5.12 1.69 1.10
C ALA A 276 -6.62 1.61 1.46
N ALA A 277 -7.33 0.59 0.98
CA ALA A 277 -8.75 0.39 1.31
C ALA A 277 -8.98 0.05 2.79
N ALA A 278 -7.98 -0.51 3.49
CA ALA A 278 -8.04 -0.73 4.93
C ALA A 278 -7.85 0.54 5.76
N TYR A 279 -7.12 1.54 5.25
CA TYR A 279 -6.64 2.66 6.08
C TYR A 279 -6.97 4.05 5.59
N CYS A 280 -7.12 4.27 4.28
CA CYS A 280 -7.50 5.57 3.72
C CYS A 280 -8.99 5.83 3.88
N ASP A 281 -9.42 7.09 3.65
CA ASP A 281 -10.83 7.47 3.70
C ASP A 281 -11.50 7.26 2.34
N VAL A 282 -10.76 7.49 1.25
CA VAL A 282 -11.22 7.25 -0.12
C VAL A 282 -10.12 6.52 -0.89
N VAL A 283 -10.52 5.56 -1.70
CA VAL A 283 -9.66 4.89 -2.68
C VAL A 283 -10.28 4.98 -4.06
N VAL A 284 -9.52 5.48 -5.02
CA VAL A 284 -9.94 5.53 -6.44
C VAL A 284 -9.09 4.55 -7.21
N THR A 285 -9.72 3.53 -7.80
CA THR A 285 -9.02 2.45 -8.52
C THR A 285 -9.80 2.06 -9.77
N GLU A 286 -9.37 1.03 -10.49
CA GLU A 286 -10.10 0.53 -11.66
C GLU A 286 -11.39 -0.21 -11.29
N ASN A 287 -12.36 -0.25 -12.24
CA ASN A 287 -13.71 -0.77 -12.02
C ASN A 287 -13.71 -2.17 -11.39
N GLN A 288 -12.88 -3.07 -11.91
CA GLN A 288 -12.84 -4.46 -11.45
C GLN A 288 -12.41 -4.56 -9.98
N LEU A 289 -11.34 -3.85 -9.61
CA LEU A 289 -10.83 -3.89 -8.25
C LEU A 289 -11.76 -3.14 -7.28
N ALA A 290 -12.37 -2.05 -7.72
CA ALA A 290 -13.39 -1.33 -6.95
C ALA A 290 -14.60 -2.23 -6.64
N ASP A 291 -15.10 -2.98 -7.63
CA ASP A 291 -16.20 -3.93 -7.44
C ASP A 291 -15.83 -5.01 -6.41
N LEU A 292 -14.64 -5.63 -6.54
CA LEU A 292 -14.17 -6.64 -5.61
C LEU A 292 -14.05 -6.11 -4.17
N LEU A 293 -13.45 -4.92 -3.99
CA LEU A 293 -13.30 -4.28 -2.69
C LEU A 293 -14.65 -3.88 -2.09
N ASN A 294 -15.60 -3.42 -2.90
CA ASN A 294 -16.92 -3.00 -2.42
C ASN A 294 -17.80 -4.13 -1.90
N ARG A 295 -17.45 -5.37 -2.19
CA ARG A 295 -18.08 -6.56 -1.60
C ARG A 295 -17.68 -6.79 -0.13
N ASP A 296 -16.54 -6.26 0.32
CA ASP A 296 -16.18 -6.27 1.73
C ASP A 296 -16.84 -5.09 2.48
N LYS A 297 -17.77 -5.42 3.37
CA LYS A 297 -18.49 -4.42 4.18
C LYS A 297 -17.69 -3.92 5.38
N LYS A 298 -16.57 -4.56 5.71
CA LYS A 298 -15.72 -4.19 6.84
C LYS A 298 -14.55 -3.27 6.46
N LYS A 299 -14.35 -2.95 5.16
CA LYS A 299 -13.32 -2.01 4.75
C LYS A 299 -13.61 -0.60 5.27
N LYS A 300 -12.56 0.18 5.52
CA LYS A 300 -12.68 1.58 5.96
C LYS A 300 -13.04 2.51 4.80
N ALA A 301 -12.35 2.36 3.67
CA ALA A 301 -12.43 3.33 2.59
C ALA A 301 -13.78 3.32 1.86
N THR A 302 -14.24 4.49 1.43
CA THR A 302 -15.14 4.63 0.28
C THR A 302 -14.33 4.31 -0.97
N VAL A 303 -14.69 3.23 -1.68
CA VAL A 303 -13.96 2.81 -2.89
C VAL A 303 -14.80 3.17 -4.12
N ILE A 304 -14.22 3.97 -5.00
CA ILE A 304 -14.83 4.46 -6.25
C ILE A 304 -13.92 4.12 -7.43
N SER A 305 -14.49 4.09 -8.63
CA SER A 305 -13.75 3.75 -9.84
C SER A 305 -13.63 4.89 -10.84
N ASN A 306 -14.41 5.96 -10.68
CA ASN A 306 -14.35 7.13 -11.53
C ASN A 306 -13.83 8.34 -10.74
N LEU A 307 -12.87 9.07 -11.32
CA LEU A 307 -12.36 10.31 -10.73
C LEU A 307 -13.44 11.39 -10.57
N LEU A 308 -14.45 11.39 -11.44
CA LEU A 308 -15.59 12.33 -11.36
C LEU A 308 -16.42 12.15 -10.07
N ASP A 309 -16.46 10.94 -9.52
CA ASP A 309 -17.17 10.67 -8.27
C ASP A 309 -16.53 11.39 -7.07
N LEU A 310 -15.25 11.85 -7.18
CA LEU A 310 -14.63 12.70 -6.17
C LEU A 310 -15.31 14.07 -5.99
N LEU A 311 -16.06 14.52 -6.97
CA LEU A 311 -16.82 15.77 -6.88
C LEU A 311 -18.00 15.70 -5.90
N GLY A 312 -18.45 14.49 -5.56
CA GLY A 312 -19.58 14.23 -4.67
C GLY A 312 -19.21 13.61 -3.32
N VAL A 313 -17.92 13.38 -3.07
CA VAL A 313 -17.43 12.70 -1.85
C VAL A 313 -16.71 13.70 -0.86
#